data_422fe7591360cf901e6d7e220c455e88
#
_entry.id   422fe7591360cf901e6d7e220c455e88
#
_cell.length_a   1.000
_cell.length_b   1.000
_cell.length_c   1.000
_cell.angle_alpha   90.00
_cell.angle_beta   90.00
_cell.angle_gamma   90.00
#
_symmetry.space_group_name_H-M   'P 1'
#
loop_
_entity.id
_entity.type
_entity.pdbx_description
1 polymer ?
#
loop_
_entity_poly.entity_id
_entity_poly.type
_entity_poly.pdbx_seq_one_letter_code
_entity_poly.pdbx_strand_id
1 'polypeptide(L)'
;MHTVAVHGSPRVILLDDRMAPVRPVFRYLEFLRLKNRAPSTLASYAQDLKTYWVFLSQKGYAYDEATPATINEYKAYLQSNDPDALVLYLESVRCGSTINRMLSTLKGFYGWCELLGAVELNPVLSQAVAMPPGMHKGMLHHARRDSRTVQGVFKVKESPRRVRIVTDEEMSAILDAANSERDKLLLSLLYMTGARIQEALDLQIGSIPIPDQFAPVSVVENIKSKGKRRDLYVPLRCLELIDAYIIGGRADIATDHDFLFVADHGPWRGRKLTYNAAYDSLTRIREKTGISFGFHDLRHTFNTNLAEAGVDVAVRQLLLGHAHASTTDRYTHLSSKRACEALESYWERSVMSCPQS
;
A
#
# COMPACT_ATOMS: atom_id res chain seq x y z
N MET A 1 -11.33 22.90 -10.02
CA MET A 1 -10.68 21.78 -10.74
C MET A 1 -11.19 20.42 -10.25
N HIS A 2 -11.44 19.49 -11.17
CA HIS A 2 -12.05 18.19 -10.86
C HIS A 2 -11.21 17.04 -11.43
N THR A 3 -11.10 15.94 -10.67
CA THR A 3 -10.46 14.71 -11.14
C THR A 3 -11.55 13.70 -11.46
N VAL A 4 -11.60 13.22 -12.70
CA VAL A 4 -12.62 12.28 -13.17
C VAL A 4 -11.95 10.99 -13.64
N ALA A 5 -12.45 9.86 -13.13
CA ALA A 5 -12.11 8.55 -13.67
C ALA A 5 -13.06 8.24 -14.85
N VAL A 6 -12.50 7.81 -15.97
CA VAL A 6 -13.32 7.44 -17.13
C VAL A 6 -13.87 6.02 -16.90
N HIS A 7 -15.19 5.92 -16.90
CA HIS A 7 -15.87 4.63 -16.67
C HIS A 7 -15.44 3.58 -17.71
N GLY A 8 -15.09 2.38 -17.24
CA GLY A 8 -14.62 1.29 -18.11
C GLY A 8 -13.18 1.45 -18.65
N SER A 9 -12.44 2.47 -18.25
CA SER A 9 -11.07 2.73 -18.71
C SER A 9 -10.14 3.02 -17.51
N PRO A 10 -8.87 2.60 -17.57
CA PRO A 10 -7.87 2.96 -16.55
C PRO A 10 -7.41 4.44 -16.66
N ARG A 11 -8.20 5.30 -17.29
CA ARG A 11 -7.89 6.71 -17.50
C ARG A 11 -8.41 7.57 -16.37
N VAL A 12 -7.56 8.49 -15.93
CA VAL A 12 -7.91 9.56 -14.99
C VAL A 12 -7.60 10.88 -15.68
N ILE A 13 -8.57 11.81 -15.68
CA ILE A 13 -8.46 13.11 -16.33
C ILE A 13 -8.58 14.18 -15.26
N LEU A 14 -7.68 15.17 -15.29
CA LEU A 14 -7.83 16.41 -14.54
C LEU A 14 -8.54 17.44 -15.44
N LEU A 15 -9.68 17.93 -14.96
CA LEU A 15 -10.48 18.97 -15.61
C LEU A 15 -10.30 20.31 -14.89
N ASP A 16 -10.27 21.39 -15.64
CA ASP A 16 -10.32 22.75 -15.12
C ASP A 16 -11.75 23.15 -14.70
N ASP A 17 -11.95 24.39 -14.27
CA ASP A 17 -13.24 24.90 -13.82
C ASP A 17 -14.25 25.08 -14.98
N ARG A 18 -13.79 25.03 -16.23
CA ARG A 18 -14.60 25.02 -17.44
C ARG A 18 -14.88 23.60 -17.95
N MET A 19 -14.57 22.59 -17.15
CA MET A 19 -14.69 21.17 -17.52
C MET A 19 -13.83 20.75 -18.72
N ALA A 20 -12.79 21.53 -19.07
CA ALA A 20 -11.84 21.19 -20.11
C ALA A 20 -10.63 20.43 -19.52
N PRO A 21 -10.09 19.43 -20.25
CA PRO A 21 -8.90 18.71 -19.79
C PRO A 21 -7.68 19.63 -19.65
N VAL A 22 -7.01 19.56 -18.52
CA VAL A 22 -5.70 20.21 -18.31
C VAL A 22 -4.66 19.46 -19.17
N ARG A 23 -4.43 19.96 -20.38
CA ARG A 23 -3.67 19.27 -21.44
C ARG A 23 -2.30 18.74 -21.01
N PRO A 24 -1.42 19.50 -20.29
CA PRO A 24 -0.13 18.98 -19.87
C PRO A 24 -0.26 17.77 -18.94
N VAL A 25 -1.18 17.82 -17.97
CA VAL A 25 -1.45 16.71 -17.04
C VAL A 25 -2.01 15.50 -17.76
N PHE A 26 -2.99 15.71 -18.67
CA PHE A 26 -3.56 14.64 -19.46
C PHE A 26 -2.51 13.90 -20.27
N ARG A 27 -1.63 14.60 -20.98
CA ARG A 27 -0.54 14.02 -21.77
C ARG A 27 0.45 13.25 -20.90
N TYR A 28 0.79 13.77 -19.74
CA TYR A 28 1.68 13.09 -18.79
C TYR A 28 1.07 11.81 -18.24
N LEU A 29 -0.20 11.83 -17.85
CA LEU A 29 -0.89 10.63 -17.35
C LEU A 29 -1.03 9.56 -18.46
N GLU A 30 -1.27 9.95 -19.71
CA GLU A 30 -1.27 9.02 -20.86
C GLU A 30 0.14 8.43 -21.10
N PHE A 31 1.20 9.22 -20.99
CA PHE A 31 2.56 8.73 -21.06
C PHE A 31 2.85 7.69 -19.98
N LEU A 32 2.42 7.93 -18.74
CA LEU A 32 2.57 6.98 -17.65
C LEU A 32 1.73 5.70 -17.85
N ARG A 33 0.53 5.84 -18.41
CA ARG A 33 -0.33 4.71 -18.77
C ARG A 33 0.33 3.81 -19.82
N LEU A 34 0.92 4.40 -20.85
CA LEU A 34 1.69 3.69 -21.88
C LEU A 34 2.95 3.00 -21.30
N LYS A 35 3.48 3.51 -20.19
CA LYS A 35 4.52 2.84 -19.39
C LYS A 35 3.98 1.77 -18.43
N ASN A 36 2.73 1.34 -18.60
CA ASN A 36 2.08 0.31 -17.77
C ASN A 36 2.08 0.64 -16.26
N ARG A 37 1.98 1.93 -15.88
CA ARG A 37 1.80 2.30 -14.48
C ARG A 37 0.41 1.89 -13.98
N ALA A 38 0.35 1.41 -12.74
CA ALA A 38 -0.91 0.96 -12.14
C ALA A 38 -1.97 2.09 -12.12
N PRO A 39 -3.26 1.78 -12.35
CA PRO A 39 -4.34 2.78 -12.32
C PRO A 39 -4.38 3.60 -11.02
N SER A 40 -4.13 2.96 -9.87
CA SER A 40 -4.05 3.65 -8.57
C SER A 40 -2.89 4.66 -8.50
N THR A 41 -1.78 4.39 -9.18
CA THR A 41 -0.65 5.33 -9.30
C THR A 41 -1.05 6.52 -10.14
N LEU A 42 -1.74 6.31 -11.27
CA LEU A 42 -2.23 7.39 -12.13
C LEU A 42 -3.22 8.28 -11.38
N ALA A 43 -4.15 7.69 -10.62
CA ALA A 43 -5.10 8.43 -9.79
C ALA A 43 -4.39 9.28 -8.71
N SER A 44 -3.39 8.72 -8.03
CA SER A 44 -2.59 9.45 -7.03
C SER A 44 -1.84 10.61 -7.66
N TYR A 45 -1.21 10.41 -8.83
CA TYR A 45 -0.49 11.46 -9.54
C TYR A 45 -1.42 12.56 -10.04
N ALA A 46 -2.62 12.19 -10.54
CA ALA A 46 -3.64 13.17 -10.94
C ALA A 46 -4.05 14.03 -9.74
N GLN A 47 -4.23 13.43 -8.56
CA GLN A 47 -4.60 14.17 -7.35
C GLN A 47 -3.46 15.07 -6.86
N ASP A 48 -2.21 14.63 -6.93
CA ASP A 48 -1.05 15.46 -6.57
C ASP A 48 -0.92 16.65 -7.52
N LEU A 49 -1.05 16.40 -8.83
CA LEU A 49 -1.00 17.45 -9.85
C LEU A 49 -2.20 18.41 -9.76
N LYS A 50 -3.41 17.91 -9.41
CA LYS A 50 -4.54 18.78 -9.12
C LYS A 50 -4.20 19.82 -8.07
N THR A 51 -3.60 19.41 -6.94
CA THR A 51 -3.21 20.33 -5.87
C THR A 51 -2.20 21.37 -6.36
N TYR A 52 -1.25 20.96 -7.19
CA TYR A 52 -0.28 21.88 -7.78
C TYR A 52 -0.93 22.88 -8.74
N TRP A 53 -1.83 22.43 -9.60
CA TRP A 53 -2.57 23.31 -10.53
C TRP A 53 -3.46 24.31 -9.82
N VAL A 54 -4.08 23.93 -8.71
CA VAL A 54 -4.84 24.86 -7.84
C VAL A 54 -3.89 25.94 -7.31
N PHE A 55 -2.72 25.58 -6.79
CA PHE A 55 -1.71 26.54 -6.34
C PHE A 55 -1.28 27.49 -7.47
N LEU A 56 -0.94 26.97 -8.65
CA LEU A 56 -0.55 27.81 -9.80
C LEU A 56 -1.65 28.79 -10.17
N SER A 57 -2.90 28.34 -10.23
CA SER A 57 -4.06 29.17 -10.55
C SER A 57 -4.26 30.30 -9.53
N GLN A 58 -4.12 30.01 -8.24
CA GLN A 58 -4.24 31.01 -7.18
C GLN A 58 -3.14 32.08 -7.23
N LYS A 59 -1.92 31.69 -7.64
CA LYS A 59 -0.76 32.59 -7.74
C LYS A 59 -0.65 33.27 -9.11
N GLY A 60 -1.45 32.87 -10.10
CA GLY A 60 -1.35 33.35 -11.48
C GLY A 60 -0.10 32.88 -12.21
N TYR A 61 0.49 31.75 -11.80
CA TYR A 61 1.72 31.22 -12.41
C TYR A 61 1.38 30.28 -13.57
N ALA A 62 2.16 30.35 -14.66
CA ALA A 62 2.15 29.34 -15.70
C ALA A 62 3.04 28.15 -15.30
N TYR A 63 2.64 26.92 -15.66
CA TYR A 63 3.40 25.71 -15.27
C TYR A 63 4.77 25.64 -15.96
N ASP A 64 4.88 26.15 -17.18
CA ASP A 64 6.09 26.16 -18.03
C ASP A 64 7.08 27.26 -17.65
N GLU A 65 6.66 28.24 -16.87
CA GLU A 65 7.50 29.31 -16.30
C GLU A 65 7.94 29.02 -14.85
N ALA A 66 7.60 27.84 -14.31
CA ALA A 66 7.91 27.51 -12.94
C ALA A 66 9.43 27.41 -12.69
N THR A 67 9.88 28.08 -11.64
CA THR A 67 11.28 28.14 -11.19
C THR A 67 11.47 27.37 -9.89
N PRO A 68 12.70 27.13 -9.44
CA PRO A 68 12.97 26.58 -8.11
C PRO A 68 12.33 27.41 -6.98
N ALA A 69 12.19 28.73 -7.14
CA ALA A 69 11.48 29.59 -6.20
C ALA A 69 9.99 29.23 -6.13
N THR A 70 9.34 29.04 -7.29
CA THR A 70 7.94 28.58 -7.38
C THR A 70 7.74 27.25 -6.65
N ILE A 71 8.69 26.31 -6.77
CA ILE A 71 8.63 25.02 -6.07
C ILE A 71 8.76 25.19 -4.55
N ASN A 72 9.59 26.11 -4.11
CA ASN A 72 9.74 26.42 -2.68
C ASN A 72 8.46 27.06 -2.11
N GLU A 73 7.84 27.97 -2.85
CA GLU A 73 6.53 28.54 -2.49
C GLU A 73 5.43 27.46 -2.44
N TYR A 74 5.41 26.56 -3.42
CA TYR A 74 4.49 25.41 -3.38
C TYR A 74 4.70 24.51 -2.17
N LYS A 75 5.97 24.25 -1.81
CA LYS A 75 6.30 23.52 -0.57
C LYS A 75 5.77 24.25 0.67
N ALA A 76 5.96 25.56 0.77
CA ALA A 76 5.43 26.39 1.85
C ALA A 76 3.88 26.32 1.89
N TYR A 77 3.23 26.43 0.74
CA TYR A 77 1.79 26.23 0.58
C TYR A 77 1.32 24.86 1.08
N LEU A 78 2.06 23.77 0.80
CA LEU A 78 1.74 22.44 1.30
C LEU A 78 1.92 22.28 2.82
N GLN A 79 2.77 23.10 3.43
CA GLN A 79 3.04 23.11 4.87
C GLN A 79 2.16 24.08 5.65
N SER A 80 1.53 25.04 4.96
CA SER A 80 0.68 26.05 5.60
C SER A 80 -0.65 25.45 6.05
N ASN A 81 -1.16 25.97 7.18
CA ASN A 81 -2.52 25.77 7.65
C ASN A 81 -3.46 26.86 7.11
N ASP A 82 -3.14 27.47 5.97
CA ASP A 82 -3.92 28.58 5.45
C ASP A 82 -5.32 28.11 5.05
N PRO A 83 -6.39 28.58 5.74
CA PRO A 83 -7.76 28.24 5.41
C PRO A 83 -8.20 28.81 4.04
N ASP A 84 -7.53 29.85 3.53
CA ASP A 84 -7.75 30.39 2.19
C ASP A 84 -7.08 29.54 1.08
N ALA A 85 -6.20 28.62 1.45
CA ALA A 85 -5.81 27.53 0.57
C ALA A 85 -7.01 26.63 0.34
N LEU A 86 -7.82 26.93 -0.64
CA LEU A 86 -9.10 26.30 -1.02
C LEU A 86 -8.97 24.81 -1.34
N VAL A 87 -8.61 24.03 -0.33
CA VAL A 87 -8.63 22.58 -0.35
C VAL A 87 -9.60 22.16 0.74
N LEU A 88 -10.83 21.87 0.34
CA LEU A 88 -11.99 21.48 1.15
C LEU A 88 -11.81 20.29 2.11
N TYR A 89 -10.57 19.91 2.48
CA TYR A 89 -10.27 18.72 3.27
C TYR A 89 -9.16 18.91 4.31
N LEU A 90 -8.94 20.13 4.85
CA LEU A 90 -7.78 20.35 5.70
C LEU A 90 -8.10 20.95 7.05
N GLU A 91 -8.43 20.07 7.95
CA GLU A 91 -8.16 20.25 9.39
C GLU A 91 -6.81 19.67 9.83
N SER A 92 -6.02 19.05 8.94
CA SER A 92 -4.74 18.45 9.29
C SER A 92 -3.58 18.95 8.44
N VAL A 93 -2.52 19.39 9.10
CA VAL A 93 -1.20 19.64 8.50
C VAL A 93 -0.75 18.40 7.72
N ARG A 94 -0.44 18.55 6.42
CA ARG A 94 0.09 17.44 5.64
C ARG A 94 1.38 16.93 6.26
N CYS A 95 1.47 15.64 6.50
CA CYS A 95 2.70 15.05 7.01
C CYS A 95 3.83 15.13 5.97
N GLY A 96 5.08 15.21 6.45
CA GLY A 96 6.26 15.36 5.61
C GLY A 96 6.38 14.29 4.51
N SER A 97 5.96 13.04 4.77
CA SER A 97 5.94 11.96 3.77
C SER A 97 4.95 12.24 2.63
N THR A 98 3.78 12.82 2.91
CA THR A 98 2.81 13.23 1.88
C THR A 98 3.39 14.35 1.02
N ILE A 99 4.01 15.37 1.62
CA ILE A 99 4.64 16.47 0.90
C ILE A 99 5.77 15.93 0.00
N ASN A 100 6.63 15.07 0.54
CA ASN A 100 7.72 14.47 -0.23
C ASN A 100 7.22 13.62 -1.41
N ARG A 101 6.09 12.91 -1.24
CA ARG A 101 5.44 12.17 -2.32
C ARG A 101 4.94 13.11 -3.42
N MET A 102 4.26 14.20 -3.05
CA MET A 102 3.75 15.22 -4.00
C MET A 102 4.89 15.88 -4.77
N LEU A 103 5.98 16.25 -4.09
CA LEU A 103 7.18 16.79 -4.74
C LEU A 103 7.84 15.75 -5.67
N SER A 104 7.80 14.46 -5.34
CA SER A 104 8.31 13.40 -6.21
C SER A 104 7.45 13.23 -7.47
N THR A 105 6.13 13.34 -7.36
CA THR A 105 5.21 13.36 -8.51
C THR A 105 5.51 14.55 -9.41
N LEU A 106 5.72 15.73 -8.82
CA LEU A 106 6.04 16.96 -9.52
C LEU A 106 7.39 16.88 -10.23
N LYS A 107 8.40 16.31 -9.57
CA LYS A 107 9.71 16.04 -10.18
C LYS A 107 9.58 15.15 -11.43
N GLY A 108 8.75 14.10 -11.35
CA GLY A 108 8.50 13.21 -12.48
C GLY A 108 7.77 13.92 -13.63
N PHE A 109 6.80 14.77 -13.32
CA PHE A 109 6.08 15.58 -14.30
C PHE A 109 7.03 16.56 -15.02
N TYR A 110 7.80 17.34 -14.29
CA TYR A 110 8.73 18.28 -14.90
C TYR A 110 9.90 17.62 -15.63
N GLY A 111 10.38 16.46 -15.18
CA GLY A 111 11.36 15.68 -15.94
C GLY A 111 10.82 15.17 -17.28
N TRP A 112 9.51 14.89 -17.36
CA TRP A 112 8.85 14.60 -18.61
C TRP A 112 8.64 15.86 -19.48
N CYS A 113 8.30 17.00 -18.90
CA CYS A 113 8.21 18.28 -19.60
C CYS A 113 9.58 18.72 -20.20
N GLU A 114 10.65 18.58 -19.44
CA GLU A 114 12.03 18.83 -19.88
C GLU A 114 12.42 17.93 -21.06
N LEU A 115 12.09 16.64 -20.99
CA LEU A 115 12.33 15.68 -22.07
C LEU A 115 11.61 16.09 -23.38
N LEU A 116 10.46 16.73 -23.29
CA LEU A 116 9.70 17.22 -24.44
C LEU A 116 10.06 18.65 -24.87
N GLY A 117 10.99 19.32 -24.18
CA GLY A 117 11.33 20.72 -24.43
C GLY A 117 10.24 21.71 -24.05
N ALA A 118 9.27 21.30 -23.23
CA ALA A 118 8.21 22.19 -22.74
C ALA A 118 8.67 23.08 -21.58
N VAL A 119 9.77 22.73 -20.91
CA VAL A 119 10.52 23.55 -19.97
C VAL A 119 12.00 23.37 -20.26
N GLU A 120 12.80 24.38 -20.00
CA GLU A 120 14.24 24.32 -20.24
C GLU A 120 14.96 23.42 -19.24
N LEU A 121 14.59 23.51 -17.95
CA LEU A 121 15.14 22.73 -16.86
C LEU A 121 14.02 22.33 -15.88
N ASN A 122 14.19 21.14 -15.29
CA ASN A 122 13.30 20.70 -14.23
C ASN A 122 13.46 21.57 -12.96
N PRO A 123 12.45 22.36 -12.56
CA PRO A 123 12.56 23.24 -11.40
C PRO A 123 12.62 22.47 -10.05
N VAL A 124 12.25 21.18 -10.04
CA VAL A 124 12.33 20.34 -8.84
C VAL A 124 13.73 19.79 -8.70
N LEU A 125 14.61 20.61 -8.16
CA LEU A 125 16.04 20.34 -8.05
C LEU A 125 16.35 19.09 -7.19
N SER A 126 17.42 18.42 -7.58
CA SER A 126 18.00 17.30 -6.84
C SER A 126 19.50 17.47 -6.74
N GLN A 127 20.05 17.08 -5.60
CA GLN A 127 21.49 17.11 -5.35
C GLN A 127 22.00 15.70 -5.04
N ALA A 128 23.23 15.44 -5.46
CA ALA A 128 23.93 14.22 -5.07
C ALA A 128 24.45 14.40 -3.63
N VAL A 129 24.00 13.56 -2.71
CA VAL A 129 24.44 13.57 -1.32
C VAL A 129 25.25 12.31 -1.05
N ALA A 130 26.38 12.46 -0.34
CA ALA A 130 27.16 11.32 0.09
C ALA A 130 26.33 10.42 1.01
N MET A 131 26.46 9.11 0.87
CA MET A 131 25.79 8.17 1.77
C MET A 131 26.33 8.33 3.20
N PRO A 132 25.46 8.39 4.22
CA PRO A 132 25.90 8.40 5.61
C PRO A 132 26.77 7.17 5.93
N PRO A 133 27.85 7.31 6.72
CA PRO A 133 28.61 6.16 7.17
C PRO A 133 27.71 5.24 8.02
N GLY A 134 27.71 3.94 7.70
CA GLY A 134 26.91 2.93 8.42
C GLY A 134 25.65 2.40 7.70
N MET A 135 25.22 2.99 6.60
CA MET A 135 24.19 2.37 5.77
C MET A 135 24.76 1.12 5.11
N HIS A 136 24.08 -0.02 5.25
CA HIS A 136 24.55 -1.34 4.80
C HIS A 136 25.06 -1.34 3.37
N LYS A 137 26.36 -1.39 3.25
CA LYS A 137 27.06 -1.50 1.99
C LYS A 137 27.00 -2.96 1.55
N GLY A 138 26.31 -3.26 0.47
CA GLY A 138 26.38 -4.60 -0.13
C GLY A 138 27.83 -4.96 -0.48
N MET A 139 28.14 -6.27 -0.57
CA MET A 139 29.48 -6.79 -0.80
C MET A 139 30.18 -6.26 -2.07
N LEU A 140 29.41 -5.79 -3.06
CA LEU A 140 29.88 -5.16 -4.30
C LEU A 140 29.93 -3.62 -4.24
N HIS A 141 29.87 -3.03 -3.06
CA HIS A 141 29.98 -1.58 -2.88
C HIS A 141 31.25 -0.99 -3.50
N HIS A 142 32.35 -1.74 -3.47
CA HIS A 142 33.63 -1.30 -4.03
C HIS A 142 33.63 -1.24 -5.57
N ALA A 143 32.71 -1.95 -6.23
CA ALA A 143 32.59 -1.95 -7.69
C ALA A 143 31.66 -0.83 -8.21
N ARG A 144 30.88 -0.19 -7.35
CA ARG A 144 30.06 0.98 -7.71
C ARG A 144 30.88 2.25 -7.53
N ARG A 145 31.26 2.87 -8.66
CA ARG A 145 32.02 4.13 -8.72
C ARG A 145 31.29 5.34 -8.09
N ASP A 146 29.99 5.23 -7.79
CA ASP A 146 29.18 6.35 -7.26
C ASP A 146 28.43 5.93 -5.99
N SER A 147 28.99 6.32 -4.83
CA SER A 147 28.37 6.18 -3.51
C SER A 147 27.42 7.35 -3.17
N ARG A 148 26.97 8.10 -4.18
CA ARG A 148 26.09 9.25 -4.00
C ARG A 148 24.64 8.85 -4.17
N THR A 149 23.80 9.20 -3.23
CA THR A 149 22.34 9.13 -3.37
C THR A 149 21.82 10.48 -3.86
N VAL A 150 20.90 10.45 -4.83
CA VAL A 150 20.25 11.68 -5.31
C VAL A 150 19.11 12.01 -4.36
N GLN A 151 19.21 13.13 -3.66
CA GLN A 151 18.17 13.62 -2.75
C GLN A 151 17.54 14.89 -3.32
N GLY A 152 16.21 15.03 -3.19
CA GLY A 152 15.52 16.26 -3.56
C GLY A 152 15.88 17.40 -2.62
N VAL A 153 16.25 18.57 -3.19
CA VAL A 153 16.62 19.79 -2.45
C VAL A 153 15.45 20.26 -1.57
N PHE A 154 14.22 20.07 -2.03
CA PHE A 154 13.00 20.52 -1.34
C PHE A 154 12.43 19.49 -0.34
N LYS A 155 13.15 18.38 -0.11
CA LYS A 155 12.68 17.32 0.79
C LYS A 155 12.41 17.86 2.19
N VAL A 156 11.23 17.55 2.74
CA VAL A 156 10.83 17.87 4.11
C VAL A 156 11.26 16.74 5.04
N LYS A 157 11.70 17.10 6.25
CA LYS A 157 12.04 16.10 7.28
C LYS A 157 10.78 15.31 7.63
N GLU A 158 10.88 14.00 7.56
CA GLU A 158 9.80 13.10 7.97
C GLU A 158 9.96 12.77 9.45
N SER A 159 8.87 12.89 10.21
CA SER A 159 8.85 12.35 11.56
C SER A 159 8.82 10.82 11.47
N PRO A 160 9.65 10.10 12.23
CA PRO A 160 9.60 8.65 12.24
C PRO A 160 8.22 8.20 12.69
N ARG A 161 7.50 7.50 11.81
CA ARG A 161 6.22 6.90 12.15
C ARG A 161 6.47 5.72 13.08
N ARG A 162 5.96 5.79 14.30
CA ARG A 162 5.97 4.62 15.18
C ARG A 162 5.14 3.51 14.52
N VAL A 163 5.74 2.34 14.40
CA VAL A 163 5.04 1.15 13.94
C VAL A 163 4.00 0.78 15.00
N ARG A 164 2.74 0.70 14.61
CA ARG A 164 1.66 0.23 15.48
C ARG A 164 1.68 -1.29 15.48
N ILE A 165 1.75 -1.86 16.67
CA ILE A 165 1.60 -3.30 16.91
C ILE A 165 0.26 -3.51 17.59
N VAL A 166 -0.54 -4.42 17.08
CA VAL A 166 -1.83 -4.83 17.64
C VAL A 166 -1.57 -6.01 18.56
N THR A 167 -1.92 -5.90 19.84
CA THR A 167 -1.76 -7.00 20.80
C THR A 167 -2.82 -8.09 20.59
N ASP A 168 -2.64 -9.25 21.21
CA ASP A 168 -3.60 -10.36 21.10
C ASP A 168 -4.96 -9.98 21.74
N GLU A 169 -4.95 -9.24 22.84
CA GLU A 169 -6.16 -8.73 23.50
C GLU A 169 -6.89 -7.72 22.62
N GLU A 170 -6.14 -6.82 21.98
CA GLU A 170 -6.71 -5.87 21.01
C GLU A 170 -7.27 -6.61 19.80
N MET A 171 -6.58 -7.64 19.31
CA MET A 171 -7.06 -8.44 18.18
C MET A 171 -8.35 -9.18 18.52
N SER A 172 -8.46 -9.76 19.72
CA SER A 172 -9.70 -10.35 20.20
C SER A 172 -10.85 -9.34 20.22
N ALA A 173 -10.63 -8.17 20.81
CA ALA A 173 -11.64 -7.10 20.86
C ALA A 173 -12.05 -6.61 19.44
N ILE A 174 -11.09 -6.55 18.52
CA ILE A 174 -11.32 -6.19 17.12
C ILE A 174 -12.22 -7.23 16.43
N LEU A 175 -11.96 -8.52 16.64
CA LEU A 175 -12.75 -9.61 16.06
C LEU A 175 -14.14 -9.67 16.65
N ASP A 176 -14.29 -9.45 17.96
CA ASP A 176 -15.60 -9.40 18.64
C ASP A 176 -16.46 -8.22 18.15
N ALA A 177 -15.83 -7.10 17.84
CA ALA A 177 -16.49 -5.92 17.30
C ALA A 177 -16.88 -6.05 15.81
N ALA A 178 -16.30 -7.00 15.09
CA ALA A 178 -16.60 -7.23 13.68
C ALA A 178 -18.01 -7.85 13.51
N ASN A 179 -18.82 -7.21 12.66
CA ASN A 179 -20.24 -7.54 12.54
C ASN A 179 -20.54 -8.75 11.62
N SER A 180 -19.59 -9.17 10.80
CA SER A 180 -19.79 -10.26 9.84
C SER A 180 -18.64 -11.24 9.87
N GLU A 181 -18.93 -12.51 9.61
CA GLU A 181 -17.93 -13.57 9.49
C GLU A 181 -16.91 -13.25 8.39
N ARG A 182 -17.33 -12.56 7.32
CA ARG A 182 -16.46 -12.05 6.28
C ARG A 182 -15.39 -11.11 6.84
N ASP A 183 -15.81 -10.14 7.66
CA ASP A 183 -14.89 -9.12 8.20
C ASP A 183 -13.96 -9.74 9.25
N LYS A 184 -14.47 -10.67 10.08
CA LYS A 184 -13.66 -11.46 11.02
C LYS A 184 -12.60 -12.27 10.28
N LEU A 185 -12.98 -12.99 9.24
CA LEU A 185 -12.06 -13.76 8.43
C LEU A 185 -11.01 -12.88 7.75
N LEU A 186 -11.41 -11.76 7.16
CA LEU A 186 -10.49 -10.84 6.49
C LEU A 186 -9.41 -10.34 7.46
N LEU A 187 -9.80 -9.91 8.65
CA LEU A 187 -8.87 -9.42 9.67
C LEU A 187 -7.98 -10.54 10.21
N SER A 188 -8.53 -11.73 10.47
CA SER A 188 -7.76 -12.91 10.90
C SER A 188 -6.74 -13.33 9.85
N LEU A 189 -7.13 -13.39 8.58
CA LEU A 189 -6.22 -13.71 7.47
C LEU A 189 -5.04 -12.73 7.40
N LEU A 190 -5.32 -11.42 7.49
CA LEU A 190 -4.26 -10.40 7.46
C LEU A 190 -3.32 -10.50 8.67
N TYR A 191 -3.87 -10.77 9.86
CA TYR A 191 -3.10 -10.92 11.09
C TYR A 191 -2.24 -12.18 11.07
N MET A 192 -2.79 -13.32 10.64
CA MET A 192 -2.12 -14.62 10.68
C MET A 192 -1.13 -14.84 9.54
N THR A 193 -1.24 -14.13 8.41
CA THR A 193 -0.40 -14.35 7.23
C THR A 193 0.45 -13.15 6.84
N GLY A 194 0.17 -11.98 7.40
CA GLY A 194 0.80 -10.74 6.98
C GLY A 194 0.54 -10.37 5.52
N ALA A 195 -0.54 -10.88 4.91
CA ALA A 195 -0.94 -10.52 3.54
C ALA A 195 -1.20 -9.02 3.41
N ARG A 196 -1.00 -8.46 2.21
CA ARG A 196 -1.50 -7.12 1.91
C ARG A 196 -3.00 -7.19 1.69
N ILE A 197 -3.72 -6.15 2.09
CA ILE A 197 -5.20 -6.11 1.92
C ILE A 197 -5.62 -6.45 0.48
N GLN A 198 -4.93 -5.92 -0.54
CA GLN A 198 -5.27 -6.21 -1.93
C GLN A 198 -4.99 -7.67 -2.30
N GLU A 199 -3.96 -8.29 -1.74
CA GLU A 199 -3.67 -9.71 -1.94
C GLU A 199 -4.81 -10.58 -1.38
N ALA A 200 -5.31 -10.24 -0.18
CA ALA A 200 -6.45 -10.92 0.43
C ALA A 200 -7.73 -10.72 -0.39
N LEU A 201 -8.04 -9.49 -0.81
CA LEU A 201 -9.23 -9.18 -1.61
C LEU A 201 -9.21 -9.82 -3.00
N ASP A 202 -8.04 -10.15 -3.53
CA ASP A 202 -7.87 -10.81 -4.84
C ASP A 202 -7.84 -12.34 -4.74
N LEU A 203 -7.96 -12.94 -3.53
CA LEU A 203 -8.00 -14.40 -3.38
C LEU A 203 -9.24 -14.99 -4.06
N GLN A 204 -9.01 -16.09 -4.76
CA GLN A 204 -10.04 -16.90 -5.40
C GLN A 204 -10.22 -18.23 -4.66
N ILE A 205 -11.43 -18.68 -4.49
CA ILE A 205 -11.74 -19.92 -3.74
C ILE A 205 -11.00 -21.11 -4.36
N GLY A 206 -11.02 -21.25 -5.69
CA GLY A 206 -10.36 -22.35 -6.39
C GLY A 206 -8.81 -22.34 -6.27
N SER A 207 -8.20 -21.26 -5.76
CA SER A 207 -6.75 -21.20 -5.51
C SER A 207 -6.36 -21.57 -4.07
N ILE A 208 -7.34 -21.76 -3.18
CA ILE A 208 -7.10 -22.00 -1.76
C ILE A 208 -7.04 -23.51 -1.50
N PRO A 209 -5.98 -24.02 -0.89
CA PRO A 209 -5.89 -25.41 -0.50
C PRO A 209 -7.00 -25.80 0.49
N ILE A 210 -7.47 -27.03 0.39
CA ILE A 210 -8.39 -27.61 1.38
C ILE A 210 -7.63 -27.82 2.69
N PRO A 211 -8.24 -27.55 3.87
CA PRO A 211 -7.60 -27.83 5.16
C PRO A 211 -7.18 -29.29 5.28
N ASP A 212 -5.91 -29.50 5.63
CA ASP A 212 -5.34 -30.81 5.87
C ASP A 212 -4.66 -30.81 7.24
N GLN A 213 -5.16 -31.63 8.16
CA GLN A 213 -4.60 -31.73 9.53
C GLN A 213 -3.14 -32.21 9.57
N PHE A 214 -2.64 -32.81 8.50
CA PHE A 214 -1.24 -33.22 8.36
C PHE A 214 -0.34 -32.15 7.74
N ALA A 215 -0.93 -31.03 7.32
CA ALA A 215 -0.22 -29.89 6.74
C ALA A 215 -0.47 -28.62 7.57
N PRO A 216 0.33 -28.39 8.64
CA PRO A 216 0.15 -27.23 9.55
C PRO A 216 0.21 -25.89 8.85
N VAL A 217 0.92 -25.80 7.73
CA VAL A 217 0.98 -24.63 6.84
C VAL A 217 0.82 -25.07 5.40
N SER A 218 -0.09 -24.45 4.69
CA SER A 218 -0.29 -24.63 3.25
C SER A 218 0.10 -23.38 2.47
N VAL A 219 0.28 -23.54 1.16
CA VAL A 219 0.74 -22.44 0.28
C VAL A 219 -0.34 -22.15 -0.75
N VAL A 220 -0.80 -20.89 -0.79
CA VAL A 220 -1.56 -20.35 -1.92
C VAL A 220 -0.57 -19.76 -2.90
N GLU A 221 -0.39 -20.44 -4.02
CA GLU A 221 0.64 -20.11 -4.99
C GLU A 221 0.28 -18.91 -5.86
N ASN A 222 1.31 -18.18 -6.28
CA ASN A 222 1.20 -17.19 -7.37
C ASN A 222 0.20 -16.05 -7.15
N ILE A 223 -0.08 -15.64 -5.91
CA ILE A 223 -0.94 -14.48 -5.67
C ILE A 223 -0.36 -13.20 -6.26
N LYS A 224 -1.23 -12.35 -6.80
CA LYS A 224 -0.81 -11.05 -7.38
C LYS A 224 -0.41 -10.06 -6.27
N SER A 225 0.79 -9.50 -6.38
CA SER A 225 1.34 -8.55 -5.41
C SER A 225 2.07 -7.42 -6.13
N LYS A 226 1.47 -6.23 -6.24
CA LYS A 226 2.09 -5.00 -6.82
C LYS A 226 2.93 -5.24 -8.08
N GLY A 227 2.35 -5.91 -9.08
CA GLY A 227 3.02 -6.19 -10.36
C GLY A 227 3.99 -7.38 -10.37
N LYS A 228 4.09 -8.10 -9.26
CA LYS A 228 4.82 -9.36 -9.11
C LYS A 228 3.86 -10.45 -8.64
N ARG A 229 4.33 -11.69 -8.65
CA ARG A 229 3.65 -12.81 -8.02
C ARG A 229 4.46 -13.28 -6.82
N ARG A 230 3.81 -13.79 -5.80
CA ARG A 230 4.42 -14.44 -4.65
C ARG A 230 3.51 -15.53 -4.10
N ASP A 231 4.05 -16.36 -3.28
CA ASP A 231 3.30 -17.35 -2.52
C ASP A 231 2.82 -16.75 -1.19
N LEU A 232 1.65 -17.16 -0.74
CA LEU A 232 1.09 -16.83 0.55
C LEU A 232 1.05 -18.10 1.40
N TYR A 233 1.71 -18.07 2.52
CA TYR A 233 1.76 -19.15 3.49
C TYR A 233 0.61 -18.99 4.47
N VAL A 234 -0.27 -19.98 4.54
CA VAL A 234 -1.52 -19.93 5.32
C VAL A 234 -1.52 -21.05 6.34
N PRO A 235 -1.57 -20.74 7.65
CA PRO A 235 -1.62 -21.77 8.69
C PRO A 235 -2.97 -22.50 8.65
N LEU A 236 -2.98 -23.77 9.08
CA LEU A 236 -4.16 -24.65 9.08
C LEU A 236 -5.36 -23.97 9.74
N ARG A 237 -5.20 -23.37 10.91
CA ARG A 237 -6.27 -22.64 11.60
C ARG A 237 -6.93 -21.55 10.72
N CYS A 238 -6.13 -20.85 9.90
CA CYS A 238 -6.66 -19.85 9.00
C CYS A 238 -7.42 -20.49 7.83
N LEU A 239 -6.97 -21.65 7.31
CA LEU A 239 -7.68 -22.42 6.30
C LEU A 239 -9.01 -22.93 6.82
N GLU A 240 -9.08 -23.41 8.06
CA GLU A 240 -10.33 -23.82 8.72
C GLU A 240 -11.34 -22.67 8.82
N LEU A 241 -10.86 -21.45 9.16
CA LEU A 241 -11.71 -20.25 9.16
C LEU A 241 -12.21 -19.89 7.75
N ILE A 242 -11.36 -20.05 6.75
CA ILE A 242 -11.74 -19.83 5.34
C ILE A 242 -12.81 -20.85 4.93
N ASP A 243 -12.61 -22.13 5.23
CA ASP A 243 -13.53 -23.20 4.88
C ASP A 243 -14.89 -22.99 5.57
N ALA A 244 -14.89 -22.70 6.87
CA ALA A 244 -16.10 -22.36 7.61
C ALA A 244 -16.86 -21.17 7.00
N TYR A 245 -16.16 -20.13 6.58
CA TYR A 245 -16.77 -18.99 5.89
C TYR A 245 -17.32 -19.37 4.51
N ILE A 246 -16.60 -20.18 3.74
CA ILE A 246 -17.06 -20.63 2.42
C ILE A 246 -18.37 -21.39 2.56
N ILE A 247 -18.47 -22.32 3.51
CA ILE A 247 -19.65 -23.17 3.74
C ILE A 247 -20.79 -22.35 4.36
N GLY A 248 -20.53 -21.57 5.40
CA GLY A 248 -21.55 -20.94 6.22
C GLY A 248 -22.04 -19.58 5.69
N GLY A 249 -21.15 -18.75 5.14
CA GLY A 249 -21.50 -17.37 4.80
C GLY A 249 -21.41 -17.05 3.31
N ARG A 250 -20.36 -17.58 2.65
CA ARG A 250 -20.09 -17.28 1.25
C ARG A 250 -21.00 -18.06 0.29
N ALA A 251 -21.35 -19.32 0.64
CA ALA A 251 -22.19 -20.18 -0.18
C ALA A 251 -23.58 -19.60 -0.42
N ASP A 252 -24.13 -18.88 0.55
CA ASP A 252 -25.48 -18.26 0.47
C ASP A 252 -25.52 -17.00 -0.42
N ILE A 253 -24.37 -16.57 -0.95
CA ILE A 253 -24.26 -15.37 -1.75
C ILE A 253 -24.04 -15.77 -3.21
N ALA A 254 -25.06 -15.58 -4.05
CA ALA A 254 -24.95 -15.80 -5.49
C ALA A 254 -23.95 -14.82 -6.12
N THR A 255 -23.03 -15.35 -6.92
CA THR A 255 -21.99 -14.57 -7.63
C THR A 255 -21.68 -15.20 -8.98
N ASP A 256 -21.18 -14.39 -9.90
CA ASP A 256 -20.68 -14.78 -11.23
C ASP A 256 -19.14 -14.94 -11.27
N HIS A 257 -18.50 -14.94 -10.11
CA HIS A 257 -17.05 -14.98 -9.98
C HIS A 257 -16.63 -15.79 -8.74
N ASP A 258 -15.33 -16.15 -8.70
CA ASP A 258 -14.75 -17.04 -7.70
C ASP A 258 -13.97 -16.30 -6.58
N PHE A 259 -14.16 -14.98 -6.41
CA PHE A 259 -13.51 -14.27 -5.31
C PHE A 259 -14.02 -14.72 -3.94
N LEU A 260 -13.07 -14.93 -2.99
CA LEU A 260 -13.37 -15.32 -1.63
C LEU A 260 -14.20 -14.24 -0.92
N PHE A 261 -13.74 -13.00 -0.97
CA PHE A 261 -14.38 -11.89 -0.27
C PHE A 261 -15.35 -11.13 -1.17
N VAL A 262 -16.62 -11.12 -0.78
CA VAL A 262 -17.70 -10.44 -1.50
C VAL A 262 -18.50 -9.53 -0.58
N ALA A 263 -19.21 -8.57 -1.15
CA ALA A 263 -20.17 -7.78 -0.40
C ALA A 263 -21.34 -8.69 0.03
N ASP A 264 -21.65 -8.69 1.32
CA ASP A 264 -22.63 -9.58 1.95
C ASP A 264 -24.03 -8.95 2.04
N HIS A 265 -24.14 -7.64 1.85
CA HIS A 265 -25.41 -6.91 1.96
C HIS A 265 -25.47 -5.72 0.99
N GLY A 266 -26.67 -5.10 0.92
CA GLY A 266 -26.92 -3.90 0.12
C GLY A 266 -26.95 -4.13 -1.40
N PRO A 267 -26.97 -3.03 -2.20
CA PRO A 267 -27.10 -3.11 -3.66
C PRO A 267 -25.89 -3.74 -4.36
N TRP A 268 -24.80 -3.94 -3.64
CA TRP A 268 -23.55 -4.53 -4.15
C TRP A 268 -23.36 -5.98 -3.70
N ARG A 269 -24.39 -6.59 -3.04
CA ARG A 269 -24.32 -7.98 -2.59
C ARG A 269 -23.91 -8.91 -3.71
N GLY A 270 -22.96 -9.80 -3.43
CA GLY A 270 -22.39 -10.74 -4.40
C GLY A 270 -21.26 -10.16 -5.28
N ARG A 271 -21.01 -8.86 -5.28
CA ARG A 271 -19.85 -8.30 -5.99
C ARG A 271 -18.58 -8.46 -5.15
N LYS A 272 -17.45 -8.55 -5.83
CA LYS A 272 -16.14 -8.56 -5.19
C LYS A 272 -16.01 -7.43 -4.16
N LEU A 273 -15.53 -7.75 -2.96
CA LEU A 273 -15.30 -6.75 -1.92
C LEU A 273 -14.22 -5.76 -2.36
N THR A 274 -14.55 -4.48 -2.31
CA THR A 274 -13.61 -3.40 -2.64
C THR A 274 -12.80 -2.98 -1.42
N TYR A 275 -11.63 -2.36 -1.65
CA TYR A 275 -10.83 -1.77 -0.58
C TYR A 275 -11.63 -0.76 0.26
N ASN A 276 -12.44 0.10 -0.38
CA ASN A 276 -13.22 1.11 0.31
C ASN A 276 -14.27 0.45 1.24
N ALA A 277 -15.00 -0.55 0.75
CA ALA A 277 -15.96 -1.27 1.57
C ALA A 277 -15.32 -1.99 2.77
N ALA A 278 -14.14 -2.61 2.57
CA ALA A 278 -13.37 -3.18 3.67
C ALA A 278 -12.88 -2.11 4.66
N TYR A 279 -12.47 -0.93 4.15
CA TYR A 279 -12.03 0.19 4.99
C TYR A 279 -13.19 0.81 5.78
N ASP A 280 -14.40 0.86 5.23
CA ASP A 280 -15.60 1.31 5.94
C ASP A 280 -15.94 0.36 7.10
N SER A 281 -15.78 -0.96 6.91
CA SER A 281 -15.92 -1.95 7.99
C SER A 281 -14.84 -1.74 9.07
N LEU A 282 -13.59 -1.53 8.69
CA LEU A 282 -12.50 -1.22 9.60
C LEU A 282 -12.80 0.05 10.42
N THR A 283 -13.34 1.09 9.80
CA THR A 283 -13.68 2.36 10.46
C THR A 283 -14.73 2.14 11.54
N ARG A 284 -15.79 1.39 11.23
CA ARG A 284 -16.83 1.03 12.22
C ARG A 284 -16.28 0.23 13.41
N ILE A 285 -15.33 -0.69 13.15
CA ILE A 285 -14.68 -1.45 14.23
C ILE A 285 -13.85 -0.52 15.12
N ARG A 286 -13.10 0.42 14.55
CA ARG A 286 -12.33 1.43 15.30
C ARG A 286 -13.24 2.30 16.17
N GLU A 287 -14.36 2.75 15.64
CA GLU A 287 -15.35 3.53 16.37
C GLU A 287 -15.93 2.78 17.56
N LYS A 288 -16.19 1.47 17.39
CA LYS A 288 -16.73 0.62 18.46
C LYS A 288 -15.70 0.30 19.54
N THR A 289 -14.46 0.03 19.17
CA THR A 289 -13.43 -0.44 20.10
C THR A 289 -12.58 0.69 20.67
N GLY A 290 -12.54 1.85 20.02
CA GLY A 290 -11.57 2.91 20.32
C GLY A 290 -10.13 2.56 19.89
N ILE A 291 -9.89 1.39 19.30
CA ILE A 291 -8.56 0.92 18.91
C ILE A 291 -8.20 1.50 17.55
N SER A 292 -7.13 2.30 17.49
CA SER A 292 -6.63 2.87 16.23
C SER A 292 -5.64 1.90 15.57
N PHE A 293 -6.02 1.31 14.42
CA PHE A 293 -5.16 0.42 13.63
C PHE A 293 -5.55 0.48 12.15
N GLY A 294 -4.70 -0.05 11.26
CA GLY A 294 -4.97 -0.20 9.85
C GLY A 294 -4.60 -1.58 9.33
N PHE A 295 -5.04 -1.94 8.14
CA PHE A 295 -4.68 -3.22 7.52
C PHE A 295 -3.17 -3.44 7.46
N HIS A 296 -2.40 -2.37 7.28
CA HIS A 296 -0.95 -2.47 7.21
C HIS A 296 -0.30 -2.71 8.58
N ASP A 297 -0.97 -2.25 9.65
CA ASP A 297 -0.49 -2.47 11.02
C ASP A 297 -0.62 -3.94 11.42
N LEU A 298 -1.65 -4.67 10.95
CA LEU A 298 -1.76 -6.13 11.14
C LEU A 298 -0.57 -6.87 10.51
N ARG A 299 -0.17 -6.45 9.31
CA ARG A 299 1.02 -7.00 8.66
C ARG A 299 2.31 -6.63 9.39
N HIS A 300 2.42 -5.44 9.95
CA HIS A 300 3.55 -5.05 10.80
C HIS A 300 3.59 -5.88 12.06
N THR A 301 2.43 -6.11 12.69
CA THR A 301 2.29 -6.99 13.86
C THR A 301 2.78 -8.39 13.54
N PHE A 302 2.31 -9.01 12.47
CA PHE A 302 2.78 -10.33 12.03
C PHE A 302 4.32 -10.38 11.88
N ASN A 303 4.93 -9.39 11.22
CA ASN A 303 6.38 -9.33 11.07
C ASN A 303 7.12 -9.18 12.40
N THR A 304 6.57 -8.39 13.33
CA THR A 304 7.17 -8.16 14.65
C THR A 304 7.07 -9.44 15.50
N ASN A 305 5.90 -10.08 15.53
CA ASN A 305 5.69 -11.33 16.25
C ASN A 305 6.64 -12.44 15.76
N LEU A 306 6.84 -12.56 14.44
CA LEU A 306 7.83 -13.47 13.88
C LEU A 306 9.26 -13.11 14.31
N ALA A 307 9.59 -11.81 14.40
CA ALA A 307 10.91 -11.36 14.86
C ALA A 307 11.15 -11.71 16.33
N GLU A 308 10.16 -11.48 17.18
CA GLU A 308 10.18 -11.81 18.61
C GLU A 308 10.26 -13.31 18.84
N ALA A 309 9.63 -14.11 17.97
CA ALA A 309 9.76 -15.56 17.97
C ALA A 309 11.12 -16.08 17.44
N GLY A 310 12.03 -15.18 17.05
CA GLY A 310 13.38 -15.52 16.57
C GLY A 310 13.44 -16.00 15.12
N VAL A 311 12.38 -15.78 14.31
CA VAL A 311 12.39 -16.16 12.90
C VAL A 311 13.39 -15.30 12.13
N ASP A 312 14.26 -15.94 11.36
CA ASP A 312 15.31 -15.28 10.57
C ASP A 312 14.76 -14.20 9.64
N VAL A 313 15.50 -13.09 9.48
CA VAL A 313 15.11 -11.95 8.65
C VAL A 313 14.82 -12.35 7.20
N ALA A 314 15.60 -13.28 6.64
CA ALA A 314 15.41 -13.72 5.25
C ALA A 314 14.12 -14.52 5.08
N VAL A 315 13.78 -15.37 6.07
CA VAL A 315 12.50 -16.10 6.09
C VAL A 315 11.35 -15.13 6.22
N ARG A 316 11.43 -14.14 7.10
CA ARG A 316 10.39 -13.09 7.23
C ARG A 316 10.21 -12.27 5.94
N GLN A 317 11.32 -11.96 5.25
CA GLN A 317 11.26 -11.29 3.95
C GLN A 317 10.57 -12.15 2.89
N LEU A 318 10.81 -13.45 2.88
CA LEU A 318 10.13 -14.39 1.98
C LEU A 318 8.63 -14.45 2.29
N LEU A 319 8.26 -14.70 3.55
CA LEU A 319 6.86 -14.76 4.01
C LEU A 319 6.08 -13.48 3.67
N LEU A 320 6.73 -12.33 3.82
CA LEU A 320 6.12 -11.04 3.52
C LEU A 320 6.22 -10.62 2.03
N GLY A 321 7.01 -11.32 1.22
CA GLY A 321 7.22 -10.95 -0.18
C GLY A 321 7.86 -9.57 -0.32
N HIS A 322 8.91 -9.28 0.45
CA HIS A 322 9.71 -8.08 0.31
C HIS A 322 10.75 -8.27 -0.80
N ALA A 323 10.46 -7.72 -1.97
CA ALA A 323 11.34 -7.78 -3.12
C ALA A 323 12.41 -6.67 -3.07
N HIS A 324 13.38 -6.74 -2.16
CA HIS A 324 14.61 -5.99 -2.33
C HIS A 324 15.58 -6.81 -3.20
N ALA A 325 15.73 -6.39 -4.46
CA ALA A 325 16.59 -7.03 -5.46
C ALA A 325 18.08 -7.12 -5.07
N SER A 326 18.52 -6.42 -4.02
CA SER A 326 19.91 -6.48 -3.54
C SER A 326 20.22 -7.63 -2.60
N THR A 327 19.20 -8.34 -2.11
CA THR A 327 19.33 -9.47 -1.19
C THR A 327 18.91 -10.80 -1.83
N THR A 328 18.28 -10.78 -2.98
CA THR A 328 17.71 -11.95 -3.64
C THR A 328 18.79 -12.96 -4.07
N ASP A 329 19.97 -12.51 -4.47
CA ASP A 329 21.06 -13.38 -4.91
C ASP A 329 21.70 -14.24 -3.78
N ARG A 330 21.52 -13.85 -2.51
CA ARG A 330 22.01 -14.64 -1.38
C ARG A 330 21.05 -15.69 -0.86
N TYR A 331 19.75 -15.55 -1.14
CA TYR A 331 18.68 -16.32 -0.52
C TYR A 331 17.79 -17.08 -1.52
N THR A 332 18.22 -17.17 -2.77
CA THR A 332 17.55 -17.97 -3.83
C THR A 332 17.41 -19.46 -3.46
N HIS A 333 18.03 -19.90 -2.37
CA HIS A 333 17.96 -21.27 -1.86
C HIS A 333 17.13 -21.44 -0.58
N LEU A 334 16.46 -20.36 -0.11
CA LEU A 334 15.47 -20.54 0.96
C LEU A 334 14.24 -21.22 0.35
N SER A 335 14.17 -22.52 0.57
CA SER A 335 13.06 -23.35 0.09
C SER A 335 11.75 -22.94 0.79
N SER A 336 10.63 -23.07 0.10
CA SER A 336 9.28 -22.97 0.70
C SER A 336 9.14 -23.84 1.95
N LYS A 337 9.85 -24.95 1.99
CA LYS A 337 9.94 -25.85 3.14
C LYS A 337 10.44 -25.14 4.42
N ARG A 338 11.53 -24.36 4.36
CA ARG A 338 12.03 -23.59 5.51
C ARG A 338 11.04 -22.51 5.97
N ALA A 339 10.31 -21.91 5.04
CA ALA A 339 9.30 -20.93 5.39
C ALA A 339 8.11 -21.59 6.11
N CYS A 340 7.67 -22.77 5.65
CA CYS A 340 6.65 -23.56 6.32
C CYS A 340 7.11 -23.98 7.73
N GLU A 341 8.28 -24.60 7.87
CA GLU A 341 8.84 -25.05 9.15
C GLU A 341 8.95 -23.90 10.19
N ALA A 342 9.38 -22.72 9.75
CA ALA A 342 9.46 -21.55 10.63
C ALA A 342 8.09 -21.04 11.07
N LEU A 343 7.10 -21.09 10.19
CA LEU A 343 5.73 -20.67 10.48
C LEU A 343 5.01 -21.70 11.38
N GLU A 344 5.24 -22.99 11.15
CA GLU A 344 4.75 -24.09 12.01
C GLU A 344 5.24 -23.90 13.44
N SER A 345 6.56 -23.80 13.62
CA SER A 345 7.17 -23.57 14.94
C SER A 345 6.69 -22.29 15.63
N TYR A 346 6.35 -21.25 14.87
CA TYR A 346 5.79 -20.03 15.41
C TYR A 346 4.36 -20.26 15.93
N TRP A 347 3.50 -20.86 15.12
CA TRP A 347 2.10 -21.07 15.49
C TRP A 347 1.91 -22.12 16.58
N GLU A 348 2.72 -23.19 16.62
CA GLU A 348 2.71 -24.16 17.72
C GLU A 348 2.98 -23.48 19.07
N ARG A 349 3.96 -22.58 19.13
CA ARG A 349 4.27 -21.82 20.35
C ARG A 349 3.17 -20.82 20.72
N SER A 350 2.55 -20.18 19.75
CA SER A 350 1.47 -19.20 19.97
C SER A 350 0.18 -19.86 20.47
N VAL A 351 -0.13 -21.09 20.02
CA VAL A 351 -1.28 -21.86 20.51
C VAL A 351 -1.11 -22.32 21.95
N MET A 352 0.13 -22.58 22.40
CA MET A 352 0.41 -22.92 23.80
C MET A 352 0.28 -21.73 24.77
N SER A 353 0.28 -20.50 24.26
CA SER A 353 0.14 -19.27 25.05
C SER A 353 -1.24 -18.67 25.11
N CYS A 354 -2.20 -19.18 24.32
CA CYS A 354 -3.62 -18.78 24.40
C CYS A 354 -4.39 -19.70 25.35
N PRO A 355 -5.05 -19.19 26.41
CA PRO A 355 -5.96 -20.02 27.20
C PRO A 355 -7.11 -20.46 26.30
N GLN A 356 -7.40 -21.76 26.31
CA GLN A 356 -8.56 -22.35 25.70
C GLN A 356 -9.82 -21.75 26.37
N SER A 357 -10.60 -21.00 25.65
CA SER A 357 -11.94 -20.57 26.03
C SER A 357 -12.96 -21.21 25.08
#